data_994bd3bdff426ab1a5c16684ae55bae1
#
_entry.id   994bd3bdff426ab1a5c16684ae55bae1
#
_cell.length_a   1.000
_cell.length_b   1.000
_cell.length_c   1.000
_cell.angle_alpha   90.00
_cell.angle_beta   90.00
_cell.angle_gamma   90.00
#
_symmetry.space_group_name_H-M   'P 1'
#
loop_
_entity.id
_entity.type
_entity.pdbx_description
1 polymer ?
#
loop_
_entity_poly.entity_id
_entity_poly.type
_entity_poly.pdbx_seq_one_letter_code
_entity_poly.pdbx_strand_id
1 'polypeptide(L)'
;MIRSDSTSVQCPYTRRKKSKIIRFQGKYVLVDFWAAWCIPCRETNPALIKVYSQFGKHNFDILGVSFDDEKQKWKNAIKEDKLPWTNISELKGMNGSISKNYNVRSIPNNYLINPMGKVVARNIDPKDLYLLLKELFD
;
A
#
# COMPACT_ATOMS: atom_id res chain seq x y z
N MET A 1 -10.91 1.97 -15.27
CA MET A 1 -10.45 1.81 -14.87
C MET A 1 -9.54 2.18 -14.49
N ILE A 2 -9.27 2.13 -14.07
CA ILE A 2 -8.34 2.57 -13.67
C ILE A 2 -7.45 2.56 -14.47
N ARG A 3 -7.37 2.32 -15.30
CA ARG A 3 -6.67 2.35 -16.06
C ARG A 3 -5.88 3.03 -16.01
N SER A 4 -5.76 3.07 -16.29
CA SER A 4 -5.08 3.69 -16.40
C SER A 4 -4.76 4.03 -15.41
N ASP A 5 -5.25 3.62 -14.84
CA ASP A 5 -5.09 3.93 -13.88
C ASP A 5 -3.94 3.98 -13.41
N SER A 6 -3.22 3.51 -13.83
CA SER A 6 -1.98 4.06 -13.55
C SER A 6 -2.10 5.52 -13.31
N THR A 7 -3.11 6.09 -13.80
CA THR A 7 -3.35 7.48 -13.50
C THR A 7 -3.60 7.72 -12.04
N SER A 8 -3.99 6.70 -11.31
CA SER A 8 -4.27 6.89 -9.90
C SER A 8 -3.04 7.36 -9.13
N VAL A 9 -1.85 7.12 -9.63
CA VAL A 9 -0.65 7.58 -8.93
C VAL A 9 -0.30 9.01 -9.25
N GLN A 10 -1.15 9.69 -10.00
CA GLN A 10 -0.88 11.05 -10.42
C GLN A 10 -1.71 12.08 -9.68
N CYS A 11 -2.30 11.71 -8.56
CA CYS A 11 -3.06 12.68 -7.78
C CYS A 11 -2.12 13.75 -7.22
N PRO A 12 -2.66 14.94 -6.93
CA PRO A 12 -1.82 16.05 -6.47
C PRO A 12 -0.99 15.72 -5.25
N TYR A 13 -1.55 14.97 -4.33
CA TYR A 13 -0.80 14.60 -3.15
C TYR A 13 0.46 13.84 -3.51
N THR A 14 0.36 12.91 -4.44
CA THR A 14 1.49 12.08 -4.78
C THR A 14 2.52 12.83 -5.60
N ARG A 15 2.19 14.02 -6.09
CA ARG A 15 3.19 14.78 -6.82
C ARG A 15 4.44 14.96 -6.00
N ARG A 16 4.29 15.31 -4.72
CA ARG A 16 5.44 15.50 -3.86
C ARG A 16 6.14 14.20 -3.50
N LYS A 17 5.43 13.10 -3.65
CA LYS A 17 5.94 11.76 -3.39
C LYS A 17 6.23 11.02 -4.67
N LYS A 18 6.22 11.72 -5.79
CA LYS A 18 6.36 11.08 -7.08
C LYS A 18 7.63 10.28 -7.21
N SER A 19 8.73 10.79 -6.65
CA SER A 19 9.98 10.06 -6.72
C SER A 19 9.89 8.70 -6.02
N LYS A 20 9.16 8.64 -4.91
CA LYS A 20 8.97 7.36 -4.22
C LYS A 20 8.10 6.42 -5.03
N ILE A 21 7.05 6.94 -5.64
CA ILE A 21 6.18 6.13 -6.49
C ILE A 21 6.97 5.62 -7.69
N ILE A 22 7.78 6.48 -8.29
CA ILE A 22 8.57 6.12 -9.46
C ILE A 22 9.54 4.99 -9.15
N ARG A 23 10.08 4.94 -7.92
CA ARG A 23 10.98 3.87 -7.54
C ARG A 23 10.36 2.49 -7.63
N PHE A 24 9.03 2.43 -7.63
CA PHE A 24 8.33 1.15 -7.68
C PHE A 24 8.01 0.70 -9.11
N GLN A 25 8.32 1.52 -10.11
CA GLN A 25 8.07 1.13 -11.48
C GLN A 25 8.88 -0.10 -11.83
N GLY A 26 8.28 -1.00 -12.59
CA GLY A 26 8.94 -2.24 -12.95
C GLY A 26 8.77 -3.34 -11.92
N LYS A 27 7.98 -3.09 -10.88
CA LYS A 27 7.73 -4.07 -9.83
C LYS A 27 6.23 -4.25 -9.64
N TYR A 28 5.86 -5.37 -9.04
CA TYR A 28 4.54 -5.48 -8.45
C TYR A 28 4.54 -4.72 -7.14
N VAL A 29 3.51 -3.91 -6.90
CA VAL A 29 3.42 -3.13 -5.67
C VAL A 29 2.05 -3.32 -5.04
N LEU A 30 2.04 -3.69 -3.77
CA LEU A 30 0.81 -3.68 -3.00
C LEU A 30 0.70 -2.33 -2.33
N VAL A 31 -0.30 -1.55 -2.72
CA VAL A 31 -0.61 -0.29 -2.06
C VAL A 31 -1.60 -0.60 -0.95
N ASP A 32 -1.13 -0.50 0.28
CA ASP A 32 -1.88 -0.93 1.45
C ASP A 32 -2.40 0.28 2.20
N PHE A 33 -3.73 0.47 2.18
CA PHE A 33 -4.37 1.59 2.87
C PHE A 33 -4.72 1.17 4.29
N TRP A 34 -4.24 1.93 5.26
CA TRP A 34 -4.35 1.56 6.66
C TRP A 34 -4.36 2.79 7.55
N ALA A 35 -4.40 2.58 8.85
CA ALA A 35 -4.21 3.64 9.84
C ALA A 35 -3.82 3.01 11.16
N ALA A 36 -3.17 3.80 12.01
CA ALA A 36 -2.75 3.32 13.33
C ALA A 36 -3.94 2.90 14.19
N TRP A 37 -5.09 3.53 13.97
CA TRP A 37 -6.31 3.23 14.73
C TRP A 37 -7.13 2.09 14.13
N CYS A 38 -6.71 1.55 13.01
CA CYS A 38 -7.46 0.50 12.32
C CYS A 38 -6.98 -0.86 12.82
N ILE A 39 -7.72 -1.46 13.73
CA ILE A 39 -7.32 -2.74 14.31
C ILE A 39 -7.23 -3.84 13.26
N PRO A 40 -8.25 -4.05 12.40
CA PRO A 40 -8.12 -5.09 11.37
C PRO A 40 -6.94 -4.88 10.43
N CYS A 41 -6.60 -3.64 10.12
CA CYS A 41 -5.44 -3.35 9.30
C CYS A 41 -4.17 -3.87 9.97
N ARG A 42 -4.05 -3.61 11.27
CA ARG A 42 -2.85 -3.98 11.99
C ARG A 42 -2.76 -5.48 12.23
N GLU A 43 -3.90 -6.13 12.31
CA GLU A 43 -3.93 -7.58 12.50
C GLU A 43 -3.37 -8.35 11.30
N THR A 44 -3.44 -7.77 10.12
CA THR A 44 -2.90 -8.43 8.93
C THR A 44 -1.41 -8.19 8.74
N ASN A 45 -0.84 -7.22 9.45
CA ASN A 45 0.56 -6.85 9.24
C ASN A 45 1.55 -8.00 9.41
N PRO A 46 1.42 -8.85 10.44
CA PRO A 46 2.38 -9.96 10.55
C PRO A 46 2.42 -10.86 9.33
N ALA A 47 1.25 -11.14 8.74
CA ALA A 47 1.20 -11.98 7.55
C ALA A 47 1.80 -11.27 6.34
N LEU A 48 1.54 -9.96 6.21
CA LEU A 48 2.13 -9.18 5.13
C LEU A 48 3.66 -9.10 5.27
N ILE A 49 4.15 -8.99 6.49
CA ILE A 49 5.59 -8.95 6.72
C ILE A 49 6.23 -10.25 6.25
N LYS A 50 5.58 -11.38 6.50
CA LYS A 50 6.09 -12.66 6.02
C LYS A 50 6.15 -12.70 4.50
N VAL A 51 5.11 -12.24 3.83
CA VAL A 51 5.09 -12.18 2.37
C VAL A 51 6.23 -11.29 1.88
N TYR A 52 6.37 -10.12 2.50
CA TYR A 52 7.39 -9.18 2.12
C TYR A 52 8.79 -9.74 2.33
N SER A 53 9.01 -10.46 3.44
CA SER A 53 10.32 -11.02 3.70
C SER A 53 10.72 -12.06 2.65
N GLN A 54 9.74 -12.74 2.07
CA GLN A 54 10.02 -13.74 1.07
C GLN A 54 10.15 -13.16 -0.33
N PHE A 55 9.30 -12.21 -0.70
CA PHE A 55 9.23 -11.72 -2.08
C PHE A 55 9.72 -10.29 -2.27
N GLY A 56 9.96 -9.56 -1.19
CA GLY A 56 10.30 -8.15 -1.30
C GLY A 56 11.58 -7.84 -2.04
N LYS A 57 12.38 -8.84 -2.35
CA LYS A 57 13.62 -8.65 -3.10
C LYS A 57 13.50 -9.17 -4.54
N HIS A 58 12.29 -9.52 -4.96
CA HIS A 58 12.07 -10.20 -6.23
C HIS A 58 11.07 -9.44 -7.10
N ASN A 59 11.26 -8.16 -7.27
CA ASN A 59 10.36 -7.33 -8.08
C ASN A 59 8.99 -7.15 -7.46
N PHE A 60 8.93 -7.19 -6.15
CA PHE A 60 7.72 -6.93 -5.38
C PHE A 60 8.05 -5.95 -4.26
N ASP A 61 7.12 -5.06 -3.98
CA ASP A 61 7.25 -4.13 -2.87
C ASP A 61 5.89 -3.83 -2.28
N ILE A 62 5.88 -3.23 -1.11
CA ILE A 62 4.67 -2.78 -0.45
C ILE A 62 4.83 -1.29 -0.15
N LEU A 63 3.78 -0.53 -0.39
CA LEU A 63 3.72 0.88 -0.04
C LEU A 63 2.54 1.06 0.89
N GLY A 64 2.79 1.43 2.14
CA GLY A 64 1.74 1.71 3.08
C GLY A 64 1.28 3.15 2.93
N VAL A 65 -0.03 3.35 2.81
CA VAL A 65 -0.62 4.68 2.70
C VAL A 65 -1.59 4.85 3.86
N SER A 66 -1.28 5.73 4.77
CA SER A 66 -2.02 5.88 6.01
C SER A 66 -3.08 6.96 5.94
N PHE A 67 -4.23 6.67 6.54
CA PHE A 67 -5.28 7.65 6.75
C PHE A 67 -5.29 8.16 8.19
N ASP A 68 -4.12 8.22 8.82
CA ASP A 68 -3.99 8.84 10.13
C ASP A 68 -4.10 10.36 10.02
N ASP A 69 -4.45 10.99 11.12
CA ASP A 69 -4.43 12.44 11.21
C ASP A 69 -3.50 12.93 12.31
N GLU A 70 -2.86 12.01 13.02
CA GLU A 70 -1.89 12.35 14.07
C GLU A 70 -0.56 11.69 13.77
N LYS A 71 0.42 12.52 13.48
CA LYS A 71 1.74 12.04 13.06
C LYS A 71 2.39 11.09 14.06
N GLN A 72 2.29 11.42 15.35
CA GLN A 72 2.95 10.62 16.36
C GLN A 72 2.34 9.23 16.48
N LYS A 73 1.01 9.15 16.42
CA LYS A 73 0.36 7.85 16.49
C LYS A 73 0.71 6.99 15.28
N TRP A 74 0.79 7.63 14.13
CA TRP A 74 1.17 6.94 12.90
C TRP A 74 2.58 6.37 13.00
N LYS A 75 3.53 7.21 13.44
CA LYS A 75 4.92 6.76 13.58
C LYS A 75 5.06 5.67 14.63
N ASN A 76 4.31 5.78 15.72
CA ASN A 76 4.36 4.76 16.76
C ASN A 76 3.86 3.41 16.25
N ALA A 77 2.79 3.43 15.45
CA ALA A 77 2.25 2.19 14.91
C ALA A 77 3.25 1.52 13.95
N ILE A 78 3.91 2.30 13.11
CA ILE A 78 4.92 1.75 12.20
C ILE A 78 6.01 1.06 13.01
N LYS A 79 6.44 1.69 14.10
CA LYS A 79 7.49 1.14 14.94
C LYS A 79 7.02 -0.10 15.68
N GLU A 80 5.83 -0.03 16.27
CA GLU A 80 5.28 -1.16 17.03
C GLU A 80 5.07 -2.39 16.16
N ASP A 81 4.55 -2.18 14.96
CA ASP A 81 4.28 -3.29 14.05
C ASP A 81 5.51 -3.67 13.23
N LYS A 82 6.60 -2.92 13.38
CA LYS A 82 7.87 -3.22 12.71
C LYS A 82 7.71 -3.33 11.19
N LEU A 83 6.99 -2.38 10.62
CA LEU A 83 6.70 -2.40 9.19
C LEU A 83 7.98 -2.10 8.40
N PRO A 84 8.45 -3.03 7.56
CA PRO A 84 9.74 -2.86 6.88
C PRO A 84 9.67 -2.08 5.57
N TRP A 85 8.46 -1.78 5.11
CA TRP A 85 8.29 -1.11 3.83
C TRP A 85 8.05 0.38 4.01
N THR A 86 8.08 1.11 2.88
CA THR A 86 7.86 2.54 2.88
C THR A 86 6.43 2.87 3.27
N ASN A 87 6.27 3.85 4.12
CA ASN A 87 4.95 4.33 4.57
C ASN A 87 4.85 5.82 4.31
N ILE A 88 3.71 6.26 3.77
CA ILE A 88 3.43 7.67 3.53
C ILE A 88 2.07 8.01 4.10
N SER A 89 1.84 9.29 4.39
CA SER A 89 0.55 9.77 4.85
C SER A 89 0.46 11.27 4.61
N GLU A 90 -0.71 11.74 4.22
CA GLU A 90 -0.95 13.18 4.17
C GLU A 90 -1.46 13.72 5.50
N LEU A 91 -1.71 12.83 6.47
CA LEU A 91 -2.12 13.17 7.84
C LEU A 91 -3.42 13.99 7.89
N LYS A 92 -4.36 13.65 7.03
CA LYS A 92 -5.67 14.32 6.98
C LYS A 92 -6.81 13.35 7.21
N GLY A 93 -6.51 12.17 7.71
CA GLY A 93 -7.54 11.17 7.92
C GLY A 93 -8.19 10.76 6.62
N MET A 94 -9.45 10.38 6.70
CA MET A 94 -10.21 9.98 5.52
C MET A 94 -10.74 11.17 4.73
N ASN A 95 -10.51 12.38 5.20
CA ASN A 95 -11.00 13.58 4.54
C ASN A 95 -9.99 14.21 3.58
N GLY A 96 -8.85 13.57 3.40
CA GLY A 96 -7.83 14.08 2.51
C GLY A 96 -8.08 13.71 1.06
N SER A 97 -7.13 14.08 0.20
CA SER A 97 -7.26 13.86 -1.23
C SER A 97 -7.10 12.39 -1.62
N ILE A 98 -6.35 11.62 -0.86
CA ILE A 98 -6.08 10.23 -1.24
C ILE A 98 -7.36 9.40 -1.24
N SER A 99 -8.18 9.52 -0.20
CA SER A 99 -9.41 8.73 -0.15
C SER A 99 -10.31 9.03 -1.34
N LYS A 100 -10.33 10.28 -1.77
CA LYS A 100 -11.14 10.68 -2.92
C LYS A 100 -10.53 10.21 -4.23
N ASN A 101 -9.24 10.43 -4.41
CA ASN A 101 -8.57 10.15 -5.67
C ASN A 101 -8.44 8.67 -5.97
N TYR A 102 -8.29 7.86 -4.93
CA TYR A 102 -8.19 6.41 -5.10
C TYR A 102 -9.50 5.69 -4.80
N ASN A 103 -10.56 6.46 -4.51
CA ASN A 103 -11.88 5.91 -4.22
C ASN A 103 -11.84 4.91 -3.07
N VAL A 104 -11.12 5.27 -2.01
CA VAL A 104 -11.00 4.45 -0.81
C VAL A 104 -11.93 5.02 0.24
N ARG A 105 -12.99 4.30 0.58
CA ARG A 105 -13.99 4.78 1.54
C ARG A 105 -13.91 4.09 2.89
N SER A 106 -13.17 3.01 2.96
CA SER A 106 -13.00 2.28 4.20
C SER A 106 -11.67 1.57 4.16
N ILE A 107 -11.18 1.22 5.34
CA ILE A 107 -9.97 0.43 5.48
C ILE A 107 -10.27 -0.72 6.43
N PRO A 108 -9.60 -1.86 6.28
CA PRO A 108 -8.47 -2.12 5.38
C PRO A 108 -8.89 -2.20 3.91
N ASN A 109 -7.97 -1.81 3.04
CA ASN A 109 -8.18 -1.84 1.61
C ASN A 109 -6.82 -1.90 0.95
N ASN A 110 -6.71 -2.49 -0.22
CA ASN A 110 -5.44 -2.48 -0.93
C ASN A 110 -5.66 -2.65 -2.42
N TYR A 111 -4.64 -2.26 -3.18
CA TYR A 111 -4.56 -2.47 -4.62
C TYR A 111 -3.23 -3.14 -4.92
N LEU A 112 -3.25 -4.19 -5.73
CA LEU A 112 -2.01 -4.76 -6.24
C LEU A 112 -1.81 -4.24 -7.65
N ILE A 113 -0.66 -3.58 -7.86
CA ILE A 113 -0.33 -2.93 -9.13
C ILE A 113 0.79 -3.71 -9.79
N ASN A 114 0.65 -4.00 -11.09
CA ASN A 114 1.67 -4.76 -11.80
C ASN A 114 2.80 -3.83 -12.29
N PRO A 115 3.88 -4.39 -12.87
CA PRO A 115 5.01 -3.56 -13.32
C PRO A 115 4.65 -2.51 -14.37
N MET A 116 3.53 -2.69 -15.05
CA MET A 116 3.06 -1.71 -16.04
C MET A 116 2.21 -0.61 -15.42
N GLY A 117 1.98 -0.66 -14.11
CA GLY A 117 1.20 0.35 -13.42
C GLY A 117 -0.29 0.09 -13.37
N LYS A 118 -0.73 -1.10 -13.72
CA LYS A 118 -2.16 -1.42 -13.74
C LYS A 118 -2.56 -2.18 -12.48
N VAL A 119 -3.77 -1.90 -11.99
CA VAL A 119 -4.33 -2.60 -10.85
C VAL A 119 -4.78 -3.98 -11.31
N VAL A 120 -4.21 -5.03 -10.73
CA VAL A 120 -4.54 -6.41 -11.10
C VAL A 120 -5.31 -7.13 -10.00
N ALA A 121 -5.39 -6.57 -8.80
CA ALA A 121 -6.19 -7.13 -7.73
C ALA A 121 -6.54 -6.05 -6.72
N ARG A 122 -7.65 -6.22 -6.03
CA ARG A 122 -8.09 -5.31 -4.97
C ARG A 122 -8.49 -6.12 -3.76
N ASN A 123 -8.16 -5.59 -2.59
CA ASN A 123 -8.54 -6.22 -1.32
C ASN A 123 -8.09 -7.68 -1.25
N ILE A 124 -6.89 -7.93 -1.77
CA ILE A 124 -6.33 -9.27 -1.73
C ILE A 124 -5.81 -9.52 -0.32
N ASP A 125 -6.14 -10.67 0.26
CA ASP A 125 -5.63 -10.96 1.58
C ASP A 125 -4.22 -11.55 1.50
N PRO A 126 -3.49 -11.58 2.61
CA PRO A 126 -2.09 -12.02 2.58
C PRO A 126 -1.89 -13.43 2.05
N LYS A 127 -2.83 -14.33 2.31
CA LYS A 127 -2.71 -15.70 1.82
C LYS A 127 -2.81 -15.75 0.31
N ASP A 128 -3.80 -15.07 -0.24
CA ASP A 128 -3.98 -15.04 -1.69
C ASP A 128 -2.84 -14.29 -2.36
N LEU A 129 -2.35 -13.24 -1.72
CA LEU A 129 -1.19 -12.52 -2.22
C LEU A 129 0.03 -13.44 -2.29
N TYR A 130 0.25 -14.21 -1.24
CA TYR A 130 1.37 -15.15 -1.20
C TYR A 130 1.28 -16.13 -2.36
N LEU A 131 0.10 -16.71 -2.58
CA LEU A 131 -0.08 -17.70 -3.64
C LEU A 131 0.14 -17.09 -5.02
N LEU A 132 -0.35 -15.88 -5.22
CA LEU A 132 -0.17 -15.18 -6.49
C LEU A 132 1.31 -14.90 -6.76
N LEU A 133 2.01 -14.37 -5.77
CA LEU A 133 3.42 -14.04 -5.94
C LEU A 133 4.26 -15.30 -6.13
N LYS A 134 3.90 -16.36 -5.44
CA LYS A 134 4.61 -17.63 -5.63
C LYS A 134 4.46 -18.13 -7.07
N GLU A 135 3.27 -17.99 -7.61
CA GLU A 135 3.04 -18.39 -9.00
C GLU A 135 3.81 -17.50 -9.97
N LEU A 136 3.87 -16.20 -9.69
CA LEU A 136 4.54 -15.25 -10.58
C LEU A 136 6.06 -15.37 -10.53
N PHE A 137 6.63 -15.68 -9.39
CA PHE A 137 8.09 -15.62 -9.20
C PHE A 137 8.75 -16.98 -9.01
N ASP A 138 8.00 -18.03 -8.97
CA ASP A 138 8.54 -19.38 -8.96
C ASP A 138 8.30 -20.01 -10.32
#